data_97a5a4c2551e948254f7f689af3ddf59
#
_entry.id   97a5a4c2551e948254f7f689af3ddf59
#
_cell.length_a   1.000
_cell.length_b   1.000
_cell.length_c   1.000
_cell.angle_alpha   90.00
_cell.angle_beta   90.00
_cell.angle_gamma   90.00
#
_symmetry.space_group_name_H-M   'P 1'
#
loop_
_entity.id
_entity.type
_entity.pdbx_description
1 polymer ?
#
loop_
_entity_poly.entity_id
_entity_poly.type
_entity_poly.pdbx_seq_one_letter_code
_entity_poly.pdbx_strand_id
1 'polypeptide(L)'
;MRVGIPTEIKNNEFRVAITPAGVAELVHRGHEVLIHAGAGEGSAISDADFKRAGAQMITSVDEVWEEADLLLKVKEPIEAEYSRLREGQTLFTYLHLAASKPCTDALLASGTTSIAYETVQLSDGSLPLLAPMSEVAGRLAAQVGAYHLMRTHGGRGVLMGGVPGVAPANVVVIGGGMAGDNAAAVAKGMGARVTVFDLNINILRKIDAEYGGSIETRYSSRLDLEDAVKDADLVIGAVLVPGAKAPKLVTNSTVAHMKSGAVLVDIAIDQGGCFEDSRPTTHDDPTFAVHDTVFYCVANMPGAVPRTSTYALTNATMPYVLKLADRGWKAACQADSALAKGLSTHEGSLLSEQVAADLDLPFTDPAALLA
;
A
#
# COMPACT_ATOMS: atom_id res chain seq x y z
N MET A 1 2.35 -24.11 -15.62
CA MET A 1 2.81 -22.71 -15.80
C MET A 1 4.05 -22.52 -14.95
N ARG A 2 5.03 -21.75 -15.43
CA ARG A 2 6.20 -21.33 -14.65
C ARG A 2 5.89 -20.00 -13.98
N VAL A 3 5.95 -19.98 -12.66
CA VAL A 3 5.71 -18.77 -11.84
C VAL A 3 7.05 -18.27 -11.33
N GLY A 4 7.45 -17.06 -11.76
CA GLY A 4 8.72 -16.43 -11.40
C GLY A 4 8.57 -15.39 -10.31
N ILE A 5 9.48 -15.38 -9.35
CA ILE A 5 9.55 -14.42 -8.27
C ILE A 5 10.96 -13.83 -8.19
N PRO A 6 11.22 -12.67 -8.79
CA PRO A 6 12.50 -11.97 -8.67
C PRO A 6 12.65 -11.31 -7.30
N THR A 7 13.88 -10.99 -6.92
CA THR A 7 14.16 -10.08 -5.80
C THR A 7 13.69 -8.67 -6.15
N GLU A 8 13.02 -8.00 -5.23
CA GLU A 8 12.69 -6.58 -5.37
C GLU A 8 13.98 -5.74 -5.26
N ILE A 9 14.11 -4.77 -6.15
CA ILE A 9 15.30 -3.91 -6.21
C ILE A 9 15.00 -2.42 -6.02
N LYS A 10 13.71 -2.09 -5.79
CA LYS A 10 13.33 -0.72 -5.44
C LYS A 10 13.86 -0.37 -4.06
N ASN A 11 14.32 0.87 -3.87
CA ASN A 11 14.88 1.31 -2.59
C ASN A 11 13.93 1.03 -1.41
N ASN A 12 14.47 0.44 -0.35
CA ASN A 12 13.73 0.05 0.86
C ASN A 12 12.55 -0.90 0.62
N GLU A 13 12.59 -1.72 -0.46
CA GLU A 13 11.64 -2.78 -0.71
C GLU A 13 12.25 -4.14 -0.33
N PHE A 14 11.82 -4.67 0.80
CA PHE A 14 12.31 -5.91 1.39
C PHE A 14 11.26 -7.02 1.40
N ARG A 15 10.07 -6.77 0.85
CA ARG A 15 9.00 -7.76 0.72
C ARG A 15 9.29 -8.72 -0.42
N VAL A 16 8.63 -9.87 -0.41
CA VAL A 16 8.62 -10.84 -1.51
C VAL A 16 7.18 -11.20 -1.86
N ALA A 17 6.90 -11.45 -3.13
CA ALA A 17 5.54 -11.60 -3.65
C ALA A 17 4.90 -12.97 -3.34
N ILE A 18 5.61 -13.87 -2.66
CA ILE A 18 5.10 -15.20 -2.29
C ILE A 18 5.65 -15.65 -0.93
N THR A 19 4.94 -16.56 -0.27
CA THR A 19 5.40 -17.25 0.94
C THR A 19 5.64 -18.74 0.64
N PRO A 20 6.36 -19.49 1.50
CA PRO A 20 6.50 -20.94 1.34
C PRO A 20 5.18 -21.68 1.25
N ALA A 21 4.13 -21.22 1.95
CA ALA A 21 2.79 -21.79 1.83
C ALA A 21 2.20 -21.59 0.43
N GLY A 22 2.38 -20.42 -0.16
CA GLY A 22 1.95 -20.14 -1.54
C GLY A 22 2.72 -20.98 -2.56
N VAL A 23 4.03 -21.18 -2.36
CA VAL A 23 4.85 -22.08 -3.19
C VAL A 23 4.31 -23.50 -3.14
N ALA A 24 4.07 -24.02 -1.93
CA ALA A 24 3.55 -25.40 -1.77
C ALA A 24 2.21 -25.59 -2.47
N GLU A 25 1.32 -24.59 -2.42
CA GLU A 25 0.02 -24.63 -3.09
C GLU A 25 0.16 -24.64 -4.63
N LEU A 26 1.05 -23.81 -5.20
CA LEU A 26 1.33 -23.80 -6.63
C LEU A 26 1.93 -25.14 -7.12
N VAL A 27 2.92 -25.65 -6.38
CA VAL A 27 3.58 -26.93 -6.70
C VAL A 27 2.58 -28.09 -6.60
N HIS A 28 1.70 -28.09 -5.57
CA HIS A 28 0.65 -29.10 -5.44
C HIS A 28 -0.29 -29.13 -6.64
N ARG A 29 -0.51 -27.98 -7.29
CA ARG A 29 -1.33 -27.85 -8.51
C ARG A 29 -0.55 -28.15 -9.81
N GLY A 30 0.71 -28.54 -9.71
CA GLY A 30 1.55 -28.90 -10.85
C GLY A 30 2.22 -27.72 -11.56
N HIS A 31 2.33 -26.58 -10.91
CA HIS A 31 3.09 -25.42 -11.41
C HIS A 31 4.54 -25.51 -10.96
N GLU A 32 5.45 -24.98 -11.78
CA GLU A 32 6.85 -24.76 -11.43
C GLU A 32 6.99 -23.37 -10.81
N VAL A 33 7.74 -23.28 -9.71
CA VAL A 33 7.97 -21.99 -9.01
C VAL A 33 9.45 -21.70 -8.99
N LEU A 34 9.83 -20.63 -9.70
CA LEU A 34 11.22 -20.16 -9.87
C LEU A 34 11.42 -18.92 -8.98
N ILE A 35 12.30 -19.01 -8.00
CA ILE A 35 12.55 -17.89 -7.07
C ILE A 35 14.02 -17.48 -7.16
N HIS A 36 14.27 -16.19 -7.35
CA HIS A 36 15.64 -15.65 -7.30
C HIS A 36 16.21 -15.86 -5.89
N ALA A 37 17.44 -16.39 -5.83
CA ALA A 37 18.13 -16.68 -4.58
C ALA A 37 18.25 -15.39 -3.73
N GLY A 38 17.91 -15.51 -2.44
CA GLY A 38 17.87 -14.37 -1.51
C GLY A 38 16.60 -13.51 -1.56
N ALA A 39 15.65 -13.75 -2.47
CA ALA A 39 14.45 -12.89 -2.64
C ALA A 39 13.61 -12.76 -1.37
N GLY A 40 13.63 -13.76 -0.47
CA GLY A 40 12.86 -13.76 0.78
C GLY A 40 13.59 -13.23 2.00
N GLU A 41 14.90 -12.99 1.91
CA GLU A 41 15.74 -12.66 3.08
C GLU A 41 15.24 -11.41 3.82
N GLY A 42 14.88 -10.36 3.09
CA GLY A 42 14.34 -9.13 3.67
C GLY A 42 13.04 -9.35 4.47
N SER A 43 12.29 -10.40 4.17
CA SER A 43 11.07 -10.80 4.88
C SER A 43 11.31 -11.93 5.90
N ALA A 44 12.58 -12.24 6.21
CA ALA A 44 12.99 -13.34 7.08
C ALA A 44 12.43 -14.71 6.62
N ILE A 45 12.46 -14.95 5.31
CA ILE A 45 12.14 -16.22 4.66
C ILE A 45 13.39 -16.69 3.93
N SER A 46 13.95 -17.82 4.33
CA SER A 46 15.19 -18.32 3.73
C SER A 46 14.94 -19.08 2.44
N ASP A 47 15.99 -19.17 1.58
CA ASP A 47 15.97 -20.04 0.41
C ASP A 47 15.68 -21.51 0.75
N ALA A 48 16.11 -21.95 1.94
CA ALA A 48 15.84 -23.30 2.44
C ALA A 48 14.34 -23.51 2.71
N ASP A 49 13.63 -22.47 3.18
CA ASP A 49 12.18 -22.53 3.39
C ASP A 49 11.44 -22.67 2.06
N PHE A 50 11.83 -21.92 1.05
CA PHE A 50 11.27 -22.00 -0.29
C PHE A 50 11.57 -23.36 -0.96
N LYS A 51 12.81 -23.87 -0.84
CA LYS A 51 13.18 -25.20 -1.35
C LYS A 51 12.35 -26.31 -0.71
N ARG A 52 12.14 -26.26 0.60
CA ARG A 52 11.29 -27.23 1.31
C ARG A 52 9.84 -27.20 0.82
N ALA A 53 9.36 -26.03 0.42
CA ALA A 53 8.03 -25.87 -0.15
C ALA A 53 7.92 -26.33 -1.62
N GLY A 54 9.06 -26.63 -2.28
CA GLY A 54 9.13 -27.16 -3.65
C GLY A 54 9.57 -26.14 -4.69
N ALA A 55 10.03 -24.93 -4.32
CA ALA A 55 10.56 -23.97 -5.27
C ALA A 55 11.94 -24.36 -5.79
N GLN A 56 12.22 -23.96 -7.03
CA GLN A 56 13.56 -23.94 -7.61
C GLN A 56 14.21 -22.58 -7.34
N MET A 57 15.36 -22.59 -6.67
CA MET A 57 16.12 -21.36 -6.43
C MET A 57 17.05 -21.09 -7.61
N ILE A 58 16.91 -19.94 -8.21
CA ILE A 58 17.63 -19.49 -9.40
C ILE A 58 18.63 -18.41 -9.00
N THR A 59 19.87 -18.54 -9.40
CA THR A 59 20.93 -17.56 -9.06
C THR A 59 20.95 -16.34 -9.97
N SER A 60 20.46 -16.49 -11.21
CA SER A 60 20.34 -15.39 -12.17
C SER A 60 18.95 -14.80 -12.15
N VAL A 61 18.84 -13.53 -11.82
CA VAL A 61 17.56 -12.83 -11.90
C VAL A 61 17.02 -12.77 -13.33
N ASP A 62 17.92 -12.67 -14.31
CA ASP A 62 17.55 -12.64 -15.74
C ASP A 62 16.87 -13.95 -16.16
N GLU A 63 17.36 -15.10 -15.68
CA GLU A 63 16.75 -16.42 -15.92
C GLU A 63 15.33 -16.51 -15.31
N VAL A 64 15.09 -15.93 -14.11
CA VAL A 64 13.74 -15.88 -13.53
C VAL A 64 12.78 -15.09 -14.42
N TRP A 65 13.22 -13.94 -14.95
CA TRP A 65 12.40 -13.11 -15.84
C TRP A 65 12.16 -13.79 -17.19
N GLU A 66 13.18 -14.40 -17.75
CA GLU A 66 13.11 -15.03 -19.08
C GLU A 66 12.20 -16.27 -19.08
N GLU A 67 12.28 -17.08 -18.03
CA GLU A 67 11.56 -18.36 -17.99
C GLU A 67 10.13 -18.26 -17.44
N ALA A 68 9.78 -17.20 -16.72
CA ALA A 68 8.48 -17.06 -16.11
C ALA A 68 7.38 -16.77 -17.14
N ASP A 69 6.30 -17.56 -17.12
CA ASP A 69 5.03 -17.26 -17.80
C ASP A 69 4.23 -16.21 -17.00
N LEU A 70 4.20 -16.39 -15.66
CA LEU A 70 3.58 -15.50 -14.70
C LEU A 70 4.66 -14.96 -13.75
N LEU A 71 4.90 -13.67 -13.79
CA LEU A 71 5.84 -13.00 -12.92
C LEU A 71 5.11 -12.32 -11.77
N LEU A 72 5.50 -12.64 -10.54
CA LEU A 72 4.95 -12.05 -9.33
C LEU A 72 5.96 -11.08 -8.73
N LYS A 73 5.56 -9.83 -8.55
CA LYS A 73 6.32 -8.80 -7.85
C LYS A 73 5.47 -8.13 -6.78
N VAL A 74 6.10 -7.37 -5.90
CA VAL A 74 5.43 -6.49 -4.95
C VAL A 74 5.27 -5.10 -5.55
N LYS A 75 6.34 -4.54 -6.12
CA LYS A 75 6.34 -3.20 -6.71
C LYS A 75 6.51 -3.23 -8.23
N GLU A 76 6.11 -2.13 -8.83
CA GLU A 76 6.27 -1.89 -10.26
C GLU A 76 7.72 -2.10 -10.70
N PRO A 77 7.94 -2.57 -11.94
CA PRO A 77 9.27 -2.58 -12.54
C PRO A 77 9.88 -1.18 -12.56
N ILE A 78 11.18 -1.09 -12.33
CA ILE A 78 11.97 0.12 -12.47
C ILE A 78 12.89 0.05 -13.69
N GLU A 79 13.54 1.15 -14.04
CA GLU A 79 14.34 1.28 -15.27
C GLU A 79 15.32 0.11 -15.50
N ALA A 80 15.96 -0.38 -14.42
CA ALA A 80 16.89 -1.53 -14.48
C ALA A 80 16.19 -2.86 -14.83
N GLU A 81 14.87 -2.94 -14.78
CA GLU A 81 14.08 -4.13 -15.07
C GLU A 81 13.33 -4.05 -16.41
N TYR A 82 13.23 -2.86 -17.04
CA TYR A 82 12.40 -2.69 -18.24
C TYR A 82 12.85 -3.56 -19.41
N SER A 83 14.15 -3.79 -19.55
CA SER A 83 14.70 -4.65 -20.62
C SER A 83 14.37 -6.14 -20.48
N ARG A 84 13.88 -6.57 -19.32
CA ARG A 84 13.46 -7.95 -19.01
C ARG A 84 11.99 -8.21 -19.32
N LEU A 85 11.19 -7.15 -19.48
CA LEU A 85 9.78 -7.26 -19.85
C LEU A 85 9.67 -7.84 -21.27
N ARG A 86 8.70 -8.72 -21.50
CA ARG A 86 8.52 -9.36 -22.81
C ARG A 86 7.07 -9.68 -23.13
N GLU A 87 6.78 -9.77 -24.41
CA GLU A 87 5.51 -10.27 -24.94
C GLU A 87 5.23 -11.71 -24.47
N GLY A 88 3.97 -12.04 -24.26
CA GLY A 88 3.53 -13.36 -23.79
C GLY A 88 3.72 -13.61 -22.29
N GLN A 89 4.39 -12.70 -21.57
CA GLN A 89 4.52 -12.76 -20.11
C GLN A 89 3.36 -12.05 -19.42
N THR A 90 2.89 -12.62 -18.33
CA THR A 90 1.92 -11.96 -17.42
C THR A 90 2.64 -11.45 -16.19
N LEU A 91 2.52 -10.16 -15.90
CA LEU A 91 3.04 -9.51 -14.69
C LEU A 91 1.88 -9.20 -13.75
N PHE A 92 1.98 -9.64 -12.49
CA PHE A 92 0.99 -9.38 -11.45
C PHE A 92 1.67 -8.73 -10.24
N THR A 93 1.40 -7.44 -9.99
CA THR A 93 2.10 -6.60 -9.01
C THR A 93 1.34 -5.29 -8.74
N TYR A 94 1.77 -4.47 -7.76
CA TYR A 94 1.42 -3.04 -7.75
C TYR A 94 2.11 -2.34 -8.92
N LEU A 95 1.41 -1.51 -9.66
CA LEU A 95 1.92 -0.84 -10.85
C LEU A 95 2.01 0.68 -10.73
N HIS A 96 1.01 1.32 -10.12
CA HIS A 96 0.91 2.79 -9.97
C HIS A 96 1.20 3.55 -11.26
N LEU A 97 0.69 3.08 -12.41
CA LEU A 97 1.05 3.55 -13.76
C LEU A 97 0.80 5.05 -13.97
N ALA A 98 -0.27 5.60 -13.41
CA ALA A 98 -0.56 7.04 -13.50
C ALA A 98 0.55 7.92 -12.91
N ALA A 99 1.32 7.39 -11.94
CA ALA A 99 2.44 8.09 -11.31
C ALA A 99 3.78 7.85 -12.01
N SER A 100 3.87 6.92 -12.97
CA SER A 100 5.11 6.52 -13.63
C SER A 100 4.96 6.30 -15.14
N LYS A 101 5.00 7.39 -15.90
CA LYS A 101 5.01 7.32 -17.37
C LYS A 101 6.11 6.41 -17.92
N PRO A 102 7.38 6.42 -17.42
CA PRO A 102 8.41 5.52 -17.92
C PRO A 102 8.06 4.04 -17.77
N CYS A 103 7.46 3.63 -16.64
CA CYS A 103 7.01 2.26 -16.43
C CYS A 103 5.86 1.90 -17.39
N THR A 104 4.91 2.82 -17.58
CA THR A 104 3.80 2.64 -18.53
C THR A 104 4.32 2.46 -19.94
N ASP A 105 5.22 3.33 -20.40
CA ASP A 105 5.82 3.25 -21.72
C ASP A 105 6.59 1.93 -21.93
N ALA A 106 7.33 1.47 -20.91
CA ALA A 106 8.07 0.20 -20.97
C ALA A 106 7.13 -1.02 -21.07
N LEU A 107 6.06 -1.05 -20.32
CA LEU A 107 5.05 -2.11 -20.40
C LEU A 107 4.36 -2.14 -21.77
N LEU A 108 4.01 -0.99 -22.31
CA LEU A 108 3.42 -0.89 -23.64
C LEU A 108 4.41 -1.33 -24.73
N ALA A 109 5.66 -0.86 -24.67
CA ALA A 109 6.69 -1.21 -25.65
C ALA A 109 7.06 -2.70 -25.66
N SER A 110 7.03 -3.35 -24.49
CA SER A 110 7.36 -4.78 -24.34
C SER A 110 6.24 -5.73 -24.74
N GLY A 111 5.01 -5.26 -24.88
CA GLY A 111 3.85 -6.11 -25.12
C GLY A 111 3.43 -6.96 -23.90
N THR A 112 4.03 -6.77 -22.72
CA THR A 112 3.72 -7.51 -21.49
C THR A 112 2.26 -7.35 -21.10
N THR A 113 1.61 -8.45 -20.72
CA THR A 113 0.29 -8.41 -20.07
C THR A 113 0.47 -8.06 -18.61
N SER A 114 -0.02 -6.92 -18.16
CA SER A 114 0.11 -6.50 -16.76
C SER A 114 -1.25 -6.40 -16.06
N ILE A 115 -1.29 -6.87 -14.81
CA ILE A 115 -2.47 -6.84 -13.95
C ILE A 115 -2.05 -6.15 -12.65
N ALA A 116 -2.69 -5.02 -12.34
CA ALA A 116 -2.38 -4.21 -11.16
C ALA A 116 -3.14 -4.70 -9.93
N TYR A 117 -2.44 -4.90 -8.81
CA TYR A 117 -3.07 -5.24 -7.53
C TYR A 117 -4.06 -4.17 -7.08
N GLU A 118 -3.69 -2.90 -7.20
CA GLU A 118 -4.44 -1.75 -6.68
C GLU A 118 -5.75 -1.47 -7.41
N THR A 119 -5.96 -2.05 -8.58
CA THR A 119 -7.18 -1.88 -9.37
C THR A 119 -8.08 -3.12 -9.41
N VAL A 120 -7.65 -4.25 -8.82
CA VAL A 120 -8.55 -5.37 -8.55
C VAL A 120 -9.62 -4.90 -7.59
N GLN A 121 -10.90 -4.90 -8.04
CA GLN A 121 -11.99 -4.28 -7.30
C GLN A 121 -13.23 -5.17 -7.29
N LEU A 122 -13.73 -5.47 -6.09
CA LEU A 122 -14.97 -6.22 -5.88
C LEU A 122 -16.21 -5.43 -6.30
N SER A 123 -17.36 -6.09 -6.36
CA SER A 123 -18.63 -5.48 -6.76
C SER A 123 -19.14 -4.40 -5.79
N ASP A 124 -18.71 -4.46 -4.54
CA ASP A 124 -19.02 -3.45 -3.51
C ASP A 124 -18.06 -2.24 -3.54
N GLY A 125 -17.13 -2.21 -4.51
CA GLY A 125 -16.13 -1.15 -4.65
C GLY A 125 -14.88 -1.34 -3.79
N SER A 126 -14.81 -2.37 -2.96
CA SER A 126 -13.62 -2.62 -2.13
C SER A 126 -12.44 -3.10 -2.97
N LEU A 127 -11.22 -2.79 -2.49
CA LEU A 127 -9.93 -3.09 -3.15
C LEU A 127 -9.18 -4.16 -2.32
N PRO A 128 -9.48 -5.45 -2.53
CA PRO A 128 -9.03 -6.53 -1.66
C PRO A 128 -7.51 -6.69 -1.59
N LEU A 129 -6.78 -6.29 -2.65
CA LEU A 129 -5.32 -6.43 -2.70
C LEU A 129 -4.61 -5.17 -2.20
N LEU A 130 -5.30 -4.03 -2.11
CA LEU A 130 -4.77 -2.80 -1.50
C LEU A 130 -5.01 -2.79 0.02
N ALA A 131 -6.12 -3.37 0.48
CA ALA A 131 -6.53 -3.38 1.88
C ALA A 131 -5.44 -3.84 2.85
N PRO A 132 -4.70 -4.96 2.63
CA PRO A 132 -3.67 -5.41 3.57
C PRO A 132 -2.56 -4.38 3.80
N MET A 133 -2.17 -3.64 2.76
CA MET A 133 -1.15 -2.60 2.91
C MET A 133 -1.69 -1.36 3.63
N SER A 134 -2.95 -1.04 3.44
CA SER A 134 -3.65 0.01 4.19
C SER A 134 -3.77 -0.35 5.68
N GLU A 135 -4.05 -1.61 6.02
CA GLU A 135 -4.06 -2.11 7.40
C GLU A 135 -2.69 -1.97 8.05
N VAL A 136 -1.63 -2.43 7.37
CA VAL A 136 -0.25 -2.33 7.86
C VAL A 136 0.15 -0.86 8.04
N ALA A 137 -0.11 -0.01 7.05
CA ALA A 137 0.22 1.41 7.10
C ALA A 137 -0.50 2.12 8.26
N GLY A 138 -1.79 1.85 8.46
CA GLY A 138 -2.57 2.40 9.56
C GLY A 138 -1.99 2.03 10.92
N ARG A 139 -1.72 0.75 11.14
CA ARG A 139 -1.12 0.26 12.40
C ARG A 139 0.27 0.85 12.65
N LEU A 140 1.08 0.96 11.60
CA LEU A 140 2.41 1.53 11.67
C LEU A 140 2.38 3.04 11.95
N ALA A 141 1.39 3.77 11.41
CA ALA A 141 1.27 5.22 11.61
C ALA A 141 1.16 5.61 13.09
N ALA A 142 0.42 4.87 13.89
CA ALA A 142 0.33 5.12 15.33
C ALA A 142 1.68 4.85 16.04
N GLN A 143 2.44 3.82 15.61
CA GLN A 143 3.74 3.47 16.18
C GLN A 143 4.81 4.52 15.86
N VAL A 144 4.93 4.91 14.58
CA VAL A 144 5.89 5.96 14.19
C VAL A 144 5.50 7.32 14.77
N GLY A 145 4.20 7.62 14.86
CA GLY A 145 3.71 8.81 15.54
C GLY A 145 4.12 8.84 17.01
N ALA A 146 3.95 7.75 17.74
CA ALA A 146 4.39 7.64 19.14
C ALA A 146 5.91 7.79 19.28
N TYR A 147 6.68 7.21 18.36
CA TYR A 147 8.14 7.32 18.33
C TYR A 147 8.60 8.77 18.13
N HIS A 148 8.00 9.46 17.16
CA HIS A 148 8.35 10.85 16.87
C HIS A 148 7.77 11.86 17.87
N LEU A 149 6.79 11.50 18.71
CA LEU A 149 6.37 12.31 19.85
C LEU A 149 7.45 12.44 20.94
N MET A 150 8.45 11.52 20.97
CA MET A 150 9.56 11.59 21.92
C MET A 150 10.43 12.83 21.65
N ARG A 151 10.88 13.50 22.70
CA ARG A 151 11.70 14.72 22.59
C ARG A 151 13.00 14.51 21.80
N THR A 152 13.59 13.33 21.92
CA THR A 152 14.82 12.95 21.21
C THR A 152 14.66 12.82 19.70
N HIS A 153 13.41 12.76 19.21
CA HIS A 153 13.06 12.64 17.79
C HIS A 153 12.32 13.88 17.25
N GLY A 154 12.49 15.02 17.93
CA GLY A 154 11.89 16.29 17.53
C GLY A 154 10.51 16.57 18.12
N GLY A 155 9.86 15.57 18.71
CA GLY A 155 8.53 15.69 19.29
C GLY A 155 8.46 16.48 20.59
N ARG A 156 7.24 16.67 21.08
CA ARG A 156 6.96 17.46 22.27
C ARG A 156 7.18 16.72 23.60
N GLY A 157 7.65 15.46 23.58
CA GLY A 157 7.92 14.67 24.77
C GLY A 157 6.67 14.15 25.47
N VAL A 158 5.65 13.76 24.72
CA VAL A 158 4.38 13.20 25.23
C VAL A 158 4.36 11.70 25.04
N LEU A 159 4.00 10.98 26.10
CA LEU A 159 3.76 9.53 26.04
C LEU A 159 2.31 9.27 25.61
N MET A 160 2.11 8.39 24.62
CA MET A 160 0.79 8.12 24.03
C MET A 160 -0.28 7.81 25.07
N GLY A 161 0.00 6.90 26.00
CA GLY A 161 -0.96 6.48 27.03
C GLY A 161 -0.98 7.33 28.30
N GLY A 162 -0.10 8.35 28.41
CA GLY A 162 0.11 9.05 29.67
C GLY A 162 0.61 8.11 30.80
N VAL A 163 0.43 8.55 32.04
CA VAL A 163 0.67 7.73 33.24
C VAL A 163 -0.34 8.17 34.33
N PRO A 164 -0.54 7.43 35.42
CA PRO A 164 -1.45 7.87 36.48
C PRO A 164 -1.16 9.31 36.94
N GLY A 165 -2.19 10.16 36.83
CA GLY A 165 -2.09 11.60 37.14
C GLY A 165 -1.67 12.49 35.97
N VAL A 166 -1.28 11.92 34.82
CA VAL A 166 -0.90 12.65 33.59
C VAL A 166 -1.77 12.19 32.41
N ALA A 167 -2.38 13.15 31.73
CA ALA A 167 -3.26 12.86 30.60
C ALA A 167 -2.50 12.17 29.43
N PRO A 168 -3.17 11.24 28.70
CA PRO A 168 -2.63 10.66 27.48
C PRO A 168 -2.61 11.68 26.33
N ALA A 169 -1.91 11.33 25.24
CA ALA A 169 -1.87 12.11 24.01
C ALA A 169 -3.26 12.23 23.37
N ASN A 170 -3.54 13.38 22.76
CA ASN A 170 -4.69 13.59 21.88
C ASN A 170 -4.29 13.21 20.45
N VAL A 171 -4.94 12.19 19.90
CA VAL A 171 -4.70 11.69 18.53
C VAL A 171 -5.90 11.98 17.66
N VAL A 172 -5.68 12.67 16.57
CA VAL A 172 -6.69 12.94 15.53
C VAL A 172 -6.39 12.09 14.31
N VAL A 173 -7.37 11.30 13.86
CA VAL A 173 -7.29 10.51 12.63
C VAL A 173 -8.25 11.10 11.61
N ILE A 174 -7.76 11.46 10.44
CA ILE A 174 -8.53 12.07 9.34
C ILE A 174 -8.76 11.01 8.28
N GLY A 175 -10.01 10.56 8.12
CA GLY A 175 -10.44 9.43 7.32
C GLY A 175 -10.54 8.15 8.16
N GLY A 176 -11.75 7.61 8.27
CA GLY A 176 -12.08 6.38 9.03
C GLY A 176 -12.10 5.12 8.15
N GLY A 177 -11.51 5.16 6.95
CA GLY A 177 -11.36 4.00 6.07
C GLY A 177 -10.41 2.95 6.64
N MET A 178 -10.00 1.96 5.83
CA MET A 178 -9.17 0.84 6.27
C MET A 178 -7.91 1.28 7.03
N ALA A 179 -7.15 2.24 6.50
CA ALA A 179 -5.94 2.73 7.15
C ALA A 179 -6.25 3.51 8.43
N GLY A 180 -7.24 4.40 8.41
CA GLY A 180 -7.59 5.22 9.56
C GLY A 180 -8.19 4.43 10.72
N ASP A 181 -9.05 3.45 10.44
CA ASP A 181 -9.61 2.55 11.45
C ASP A 181 -8.49 1.77 12.16
N ASN A 182 -7.54 1.20 11.40
CA ASN A 182 -6.38 0.50 11.96
C ASN A 182 -5.44 1.43 12.75
N ALA A 183 -5.26 2.67 12.30
CA ALA A 183 -4.48 3.68 13.05
C ALA A 183 -5.17 4.03 14.38
N ALA A 184 -6.48 4.25 14.36
CA ALA A 184 -7.27 4.55 15.54
C ALA A 184 -7.26 3.39 16.54
N ALA A 185 -7.41 2.13 16.05
CA ALA A 185 -7.33 0.92 16.87
C ALA A 185 -6.01 0.82 17.65
N VAL A 186 -4.87 1.03 16.95
CA VAL A 186 -3.55 0.93 17.57
C VAL A 186 -3.31 2.11 18.52
N ALA A 187 -3.62 3.34 18.13
CA ALA A 187 -3.48 4.51 19.01
C ALA A 187 -4.30 4.35 20.30
N LYS A 188 -5.55 3.87 20.18
CA LYS A 188 -6.39 3.52 21.34
C LYS A 188 -5.76 2.41 22.18
N GLY A 189 -5.26 1.34 21.54
CA GLY A 189 -4.55 0.25 22.22
C GLY A 189 -3.31 0.71 22.99
N MET A 190 -2.66 1.78 22.55
CA MET A 190 -1.56 2.44 23.25
C MET A 190 -2.02 3.40 24.37
N GLY A 191 -3.33 3.52 24.59
CA GLY A 191 -3.91 4.32 25.66
C GLY A 191 -4.17 5.80 25.33
N ALA A 192 -4.06 6.20 24.05
CA ALA A 192 -4.33 7.57 23.62
C ALA A 192 -5.84 7.93 23.69
N ARG A 193 -6.15 9.22 23.75
CA ARG A 193 -7.48 9.76 23.40
C ARG A 193 -7.56 9.90 21.89
N VAL A 194 -8.46 9.17 21.25
CA VAL A 194 -8.55 9.11 19.79
C VAL A 194 -9.87 9.73 19.32
N THR A 195 -9.77 10.64 18.36
CA THR A 195 -10.91 11.19 17.61
C THR A 195 -10.73 10.87 16.13
N VAL A 196 -11.75 10.26 15.51
CA VAL A 196 -11.77 9.95 14.06
C VAL A 196 -12.73 10.89 13.35
N PHE A 197 -12.25 11.54 12.30
CA PHE A 197 -13.04 12.37 11.39
C PHE A 197 -13.29 11.65 10.07
N ASP A 198 -14.54 11.64 9.61
CA ASP A 198 -14.93 11.16 8.28
C ASP A 198 -16.14 11.93 7.75
N LEU A 199 -16.27 12.00 6.41
CA LEU A 199 -17.48 12.55 5.74
C LEU A 199 -18.61 11.51 5.67
N ASN A 200 -18.27 10.22 5.72
CA ASN A 200 -19.25 9.14 5.63
C ASN A 200 -19.75 8.72 7.00
N ILE A 201 -20.99 9.13 7.31
CA ILE A 201 -21.62 8.81 8.60
C ILE A 201 -21.74 7.29 8.86
N ASN A 202 -21.76 6.44 7.83
CA ASN A 202 -21.83 4.99 8.03
C ASN A 202 -20.48 4.42 8.49
N ILE A 203 -19.36 5.02 8.06
CA ILE A 203 -18.03 4.69 8.59
C ILE A 203 -17.98 5.09 10.08
N LEU A 204 -18.44 6.29 10.43
CA LEU A 204 -18.46 6.74 11.82
C LEU A 204 -19.34 5.85 12.71
N ARG A 205 -20.52 5.42 12.22
CA ARG A 205 -21.40 4.47 12.93
C ARG A 205 -20.71 3.10 13.14
N LYS A 206 -19.97 2.62 12.13
CA LYS A 206 -19.23 1.36 12.25
C LYS A 206 -18.16 1.47 13.35
N ILE A 207 -17.36 2.51 13.33
CA ILE A 207 -16.31 2.79 14.34
C ILE A 207 -16.93 2.92 15.74
N ASP A 208 -18.00 3.70 15.89
CA ASP A 208 -18.68 3.86 17.16
C ASP A 208 -19.18 2.52 17.73
N ALA A 209 -19.83 1.71 16.88
CA ALA A 209 -20.31 0.39 17.27
C ALA A 209 -19.18 -0.58 17.62
N GLU A 210 -18.08 -0.59 16.85
CA GLU A 210 -16.95 -1.50 17.02
C GLU A 210 -16.18 -1.20 18.32
N TYR A 211 -15.99 0.08 18.63
CA TYR A 211 -15.18 0.50 19.78
C TYR A 211 -16.02 0.92 20.99
N GLY A 212 -17.35 0.82 20.92
CA GLY A 212 -18.26 1.09 22.04
C GLY A 212 -18.10 2.49 22.61
N GLY A 213 -17.91 3.50 21.77
CA GLY A 213 -17.73 4.90 22.15
C GLY A 213 -16.38 5.24 22.77
N SER A 214 -15.43 4.30 22.82
CA SER A 214 -14.08 4.56 23.36
C SER A 214 -13.12 5.23 22.33
N ILE A 215 -13.54 5.35 21.09
CA ILE A 215 -13.00 6.23 20.06
C ILE A 215 -14.07 7.27 19.78
N GLU A 216 -13.75 8.54 19.91
CA GLU A 216 -14.64 9.62 19.55
C GLU A 216 -14.78 9.69 18.03
N THR A 217 -16.00 9.84 17.51
CA THR A 217 -16.25 9.99 16.08
C THR A 217 -16.85 11.37 15.80
N ARG A 218 -16.33 12.07 14.80
CA ARG A 218 -16.84 13.39 14.39
C ARG A 218 -17.04 13.45 12.88
N TYR A 219 -18.11 14.14 12.46
CA TYR A 219 -18.27 14.49 11.04
C TYR A 219 -17.21 15.51 10.64
N SER A 220 -16.56 15.30 9.49
CA SER A 220 -15.44 16.12 9.04
C SER A 220 -15.94 17.47 8.49
N SER A 221 -16.28 18.41 9.39
CA SER A 221 -16.45 19.82 9.03
C SER A 221 -15.10 20.54 9.11
N ARG A 222 -14.93 21.59 8.28
CA ARG A 222 -13.67 22.34 8.25
C ARG A 222 -13.32 22.92 9.62
N LEU A 223 -14.26 23.58 10.29
CA LEU A 223 -14.05 24.24 11.57
C LEU A 223 -13.69 23.25 12.67
N ASP A 224 -14.50 22.18 12.81
CA ASP A 224 -14.27 21.17 13.85
C ASP A 224 -12.95 20.44 13.67
N LEU A 225 -12.57 20.18 12.40
CA LEU A 225 -11.28 19.56 12.08
C LEU A 225 -10.10 20.48 12.42
N GLU A 226 -10.15 21.77 12.03
CA GLU A 226 -9.13 22.75 12.35
C GLU A 226 -8.93 22.88 13.86
N ASP A 227 -9.99 22.95 14.64
CA ASP A 227 -9.92 23.08 16.11
C ASP A 227 -9.34 21.81 16.75
N ALA A 228 -9.76 20.62 16.30
CA ALA A 228 -9.21 19.37 16.80
C ALA A 228 -7.72 19.19 16.47
N VAL A 229 -7.29 19.58 15.26
CA VAL A 229 -5.89 19.51 14.81
C VAL A 229 -5.01 20.45 15.65
N LYS A 230 -5.44 21.68 15.94
CA LYS A 230 -4.69 22.60 16.80
C LYS A 230 -4.43 22.04 18.20
N ASP A 231 -5.38 21.27 18.75
CA ASP A 231 -5.25 20.63 20.08
C ASP A 231 -4.65 19.22 20.05
N ALA A 232 -4.33 18.68 18.87
CA ALA A 232 -3.72 17.37 18.72
C ALA A 232 -2.23 17.35 19.15
N ASP A 233 -1.80 16.21 19.68
CA ASP A 233 -0.40 15.85 19.84
C ASP A 233 0.09 15.05 18.63
N LEU A 234 -0.80 14.22 18.04
CA LEU A 234 -0.55 13.45 16.84
C LEU A 234 -1.74 13.57 15.89
N VAL A 235 -1.48 13.88 14.62
CA VAL A 235 -2.46 13.84 13.53
C VAL A 235 -2.07 12.77 12.53
N ILE A 236 -3.00 11.89 12.19
CA ILE A 236 -2.80 10.83 11.18
C ILE A 236 -3.73 11.09 10.00
N GLY A 237 -3.16 11.41 8.85
CA GLY A 237 -3.88 11.58 7.59
C GLY A 237 -4.04 10.25 6.87
N ALA A 238 -5.28 9.77 6.72
CA ALA A 238 -5.61 8.47 6.17
C ALA A 238 -6.74 8.53 5.12
N VAL A 239 -6.86 9.66 4.43
CA VAL A 239 -7.88 9.85 3.39
C VAL A 239 -7.40 9.26 2.07
N LEU A 240 -8.19 8.35 1.53
CA LEU A 240 -7.98 7.76 0.21
C LEU A 240 -9.16 8.12 -0.69
N VAL A 241 -8.87 8.72 -1.85
CA VAL A 241 -9.86 8.92 -2.91
C VAL A 241 -9.46 8.03 -4.08
N PRO A 242 -10.21 6.95 -4.37
CA PRO A 242 -9.87 6.04 -5.47
C PRO A 242 -9.69 6.79 -6.79
N GLY A 243 -8.54 6.61 -7.46
CA GLY A 243 -8.24 7.21 -8.75
C GLY A 243 -8.00 8.73 -8.75
N ALA A 244 -7.92 9.40 -7.59
CA ALA A 244 -7.71 10.84 -7.52
C ALA A 244 -6.67 11.23 -6.45
N LYS A 245 -6.18 12.46 -6.52
CA LYS A 245 -5.32 13.03 -5.47
C LYS A 245 -6.11 13.25 -4.19
N ALA A 246 -5.47 13.02 -3.04
CA ALA A 246 -6.05 13.35 -1.75
C ALA A 246 -6.32 14.86 -1.62
N PRO A 247 -7.48 15.28 -1.07
CA PRO A 247 -7.73 16.69 -0.80
C PRO A 247 -6.83 17.21 0.32
N LYS A 248 -6.42 18.49 0.24
CA LYS A 248 -5.64 19.15 1.29
C LYS A 248 -6.56 19.59 2.42
N LEU A 249 -6.57 18.84 3.53
CA LEU A 249 -7.50 19.01 4.65
C LEU A 249 -6.89 19.78 5.82
N VAL A 250 -5.58 19.74 5.99
CA VAL A 250 -4.84 20.53 7.00
C VAL A 250 -3.98 21.53 6.28
N THR A 251 -4.26 22.81 6.49
CA THR A 251 -3.55 23.92 5.84
C THR A 251 -2.27 24.29 6.58
N ASN A 252 -1.32 24.94 5.91
CA ASN A 252 -0.12 25.50 6.53
C ASN A 252 -0.48 26.45 7.69
N SER A 253 -1.53 27.26 7.52
CA SER A 253 -2.03 28.14 8.58
C SER A 253 -2.53 27.36 9.81
N THR A 254 -3.18 26.21 9.62
CA THR A 254 -3.61 25.35 10.74
C THR A 254 -2.40 24.76 11.47
N VAL A 255 -1.39 24.28 10.72
CA VAL A 255 -0.14 23.73 11.27
C VAL A 255 0.62 24.77 12.10
N ALA A 256 0.65 26.03 11.66
CA ALA A 256 1.30 27.12 12.41
C ALA A 256 0.69 27.38 13.80
N HIS A 257 -0.55 26.93 14.04
CA HIS A 257 -1.24 27.07 15.33
C HIS A 257 -1.29 25.76 16.14
N MET A 258 -0.65 24.69 15.67
CA MET A 258 -0.54 23.45 16.43
C MET A 258 0.41 23.57 17.62
N LYS A 259 0.32 22.61 18.52
CA LYS A 259 1.24 22.52 19.66
C LYS A 259 2.66 22.29 19.16
N SER A 260 3.63 23.03 19.71
CA SER A 260 5.05 22.83 19.38
C SER A 260 5.48 21.39 19.64
N GLY A 261 6.14 20.76 18.65
CA GLY A 261 6.55 19.36 18.65
C GLY A 261 5.40 18.36 18.43
N ALA A 262 4.21 18.81 17.99
CA ALA A 262 3.18 17.91 17.51
C ALA A 262 3.64 17.17 16.25
N VAL A 263 3.13 15.96 16.03
CA VAL A 263 3.53 15.08 14.92
C VAL A 263 2.38 14.92 13.93
N LEU A 264 2.69 15.00 12.64
CA LEU A 264 1.73 14.72 11.58
C LEU A 264 2.26 13.55 10.74
N VAL A 265 1.48 12.47 10.65
CA VAL A 265 1.79 11.28 9.83
C VAL A 265 0.83 11.24 8.65
N ASP A 266 1.35 11.33 7.44
CA ASP A 266 0.53 11.31 6.21
C ASP A 266 0.62 9.96 5.51
N ILE A 267 -0.36 9.08 5.73
CA ILE A 267 -0.47 7.79 5.04
C ILE A 267 -0.86 7.97 3.57
N ALA A 268 -1.56 9.07 3.25
CA ALA A 268 -2.04 9.38 1.91
C ALA A 268 -0.96 9.94 0.98
N ILE A 269 0.30 9.94 1.40
CA ILE A 269 1.41 10.58 0.67
C ILE A 269 1.58 10.07 -0.75
N ASP A 270 1.34 8.78 -1.00
CA ASP A 270 1.40 8.18 -2.35
C ASP A 270 0.37 8.79 -3.31
N GLN A 271 -0.67 9.44 -2.80
CA GLN A 271 -1.69 10.19 -3.54
C GLN A 271 -1.55 11.71 -3.38
N GLY A 272 -0.35 12.18 -3.08
CA GLY A 272 -0.02 13.60 -2.91
C GLY A 272 -0.20 14.14 -1.49
N GLY A 273 -0.65 13.31 -0.55
CA GLY A 273 -0.86 13.67 0.85
C GLY A 273 -2.09 14.55 1.12
N CYS A 274 -2.65 14.45 2.32
CA CYS A 274 -3.82 15.21 2.75
C CYS A 274 -3.48 16.46 3.58
N PHE A 275 -2.21 16.75 3.84
CA PHE A 275 -1.76 18.01 4.42
C PHE A 275 -1.16 18.90 3.34
N GLU A 276 -1.34 20.22 3.45
CA GLU A 276 -0.87 21.18 2.45
C GLU A 276 0.65 21.07 2.21
N ASP A 277 1.42 20.96 3.30
CA ASP A 277 2.89 20.91 3.29
C ASP A 277 3.45 19.49 3.09
N SER A 278 2.62 18.46 2.92
CA SER A 278 3.09 17.10 2.71
C SER A 278 3.95 16.97 1.46
N ARG A 279 5.13 16.38 1.64
CA ARG A 279 6.03 15.95 0.56
C ARG A 279 6.58 14.56 0.84
N PRO A 280 6.76 13.71 -0.18
CA PRO A 280 7.28 12.36 0.02
C PRO A 280 8.65 12.37 0.70
N THR A 281 8.81 11.48 1.68
CA THR A 281 10.08 11.16 2.34
C THR A 281 10.39 9.67 2.21
N THR A 282 11.57 9.25 2.65
CA THR A 282 12.03 7.86 2.59
C THR A 282 12.27 7.32 4.00
N HIS A 283 12.46 6.02 4.13
CA HIS A 283 12.81 5.42 5.42
C HIS A 283 14.19 5.87 5.93
N ASP A 284 15.08 6.32 5.03
CA ASP A 284 16.42 6.81 5.38
C ASP A 284 16.39 8.23 5.96
N ASP A 285 15.45 9.07 5.49
CA ASP A 285 15.21 10.43 5.99
C ASP A 285 13.69 10.64 6.13
N PRO A 286 13.07 10.11 7.23
CA PRO A 286 11.63 9.94 7.30
C PRO A 286 10.84 11.21 7.65
N THR A 287 11.50 12.24 8.21
CA THR A 287 10.81 13.40 8.77
C THR A 287 11.36 14.73 8.28
N PHE A 288 10.53 15.75 8.33
CA PHE A 288 10.93 17.12 8.15
C PHE A 288 10.10 18.06 9.05
N ALA A 289 10.59 19.25 9.29
CA ALA A 289 9.87 20.23 10.08
C ALA A 289 9.02 21.16 9.21
N VAL A 290 7.81 21.46 9.70
CA VAL A 290 6.97 22.55 9.20
C VAL A 290 6.53 23.36 10.41
N HIS A 291 6.91 24.64 10.46
CA HIS A 291 6.84 25.44 11.68
C HIS A 291 7.50 24.68 12.85
N ASP A 292 6.83 24.60 13.98
CA ASP A 292 7.30 23.87 15.18
C ASP A 292 6.79 22.41 15.26
N THR A 293 6.40 21.81 14.14
CA THR A 293 5.85 20.44 14.09
C THR A 293 6.75 19.48 13.33
N VAL A 294 6.54 18.19 13.49
CA VAL A 294 7.27 17.12 12.83
C VAL A 294 6.34 16.41 11.83
N PHE A 295 6.70 16.43 10.56
CA PHE A 295 6.00 15.69 9.50
C PHE A 295 6.72 14.38 9.21
N TYR A 296 5.96 13.29 9.18
CA TYR A 296 6.37 11.96 8.72
C TYR A 296 5.52 11.60 7.49
N CYS A 297 6.14 11.59 6.32
CA CYS A 297 5.46 11.38 5.04
C CYS A 297 6.17 10.31 4.19
N VAL A 298 6.56 9.20 4.82
CA VAL A 298 7.30 8.13 4.15
C VAL A 298 6.40 7.42 3.16
N ALA A 299 6.77 7.49 1.88
CA ALA A 299 6.18 6.65 0.85
C ALA A 299 6.52 5.18 1.12
N ASN A 300 5.56 4.28 0.87
CA ASN A 300 5.77 2.85 1.11
C ASN A 300 5.99 2.47 2.60
N MET A 301 5.25 3.08 3.52
CA MET A 301 5.32 2.72 4.95
C MET A 301 5.31 1.20 5.22
N PRO A 302 4.50 0.35 4.54
CA PRO A 302 4.50 -1.10 4.76
C PRO A 302 5.84 -1.79 4.49
N GLY A 303 6.73 -1.18 3.71
CA GLY A 303 8.08 -1.67 3.44
C GLY A 303 8.95 -1.76 4.69
N ALA A 304 8.68 -0.96 5.72
CA ALA A 304 9.41 -0.99 7.00
C ALA A 304 9.17 -2.26 7.84
N VAL A 305 8.10 -2.99 7.56
CA VAL A 305 7.74 -4.23 8.28
C VAL A 305 7.53 -5.37 7.28
N PRO A 306 8.57 -5.72 6.51
CA PRO A 306 8.44 -6.55 5.31
C PRO A 306 7.91 -7.95 5.62
N ARG A 307 8.29 -8.55 6.76
CA ARG A 307 7.77 -9.85 7.16
C ARG A 307 6.24 -9.84 7.31
N THR A 308 5.69 -8.87 8.05
CA THR A 308 4.24 -8.74 8.23
C THR A 308 3.55 -8.44 6.90
N SER A 309 4.11 -7.50 6.15
CA SER A 309 3.56 -7.05 4.87
C SER A 309 3.56 -8.14 3.80
N THR A 310 4.62 -8.96 3.72
CA THR A 310 4.69 -10.10 2.81
C THR A 310 3.57 -11.10 3.08
N TYR A 311 3.40 -11.52 4.34
CA TYR A 311 2.33 -12.47 4.67
C TYR A 311 0.94 -11.87 4.45
N ALA A 312 0.71 -10.63 4.85
CA ALA A 312 -0.57 -9.95 4.67
C ALA A 312 -0.93 -9.83 3.18
N LEU A 313 0.03 -9.39 2.35
CA LEU A 313 -0.18 -9.25 0.91
C LEU A 313 -0.40 -10.60 0.25
N THR A 314 0.47 -11.58 0.50
CA THR A 314 0.41 -12.87 -0.17
C THR A 314 -0.85 -13.66 0.19
N ASN A 315 -1.34 -13.55 1.42
CA ASN A 315 -2.63 -14.15 1.80
C ASN A 315 -3.80 -13.60 0.94
N ALA A 316 -3.75 -12.32 0.60
CA ALA A 316 -4.78 -11.70 -0.24
C ALA A 316 -4.58 -11.98 -1.74
N THR A 317 -3.34 -12.04 -2.22
CA THR A 317 -3.04 -12.23 -3.66
C THR A 317 -3.18 -13.68 -4.09
N MET A 318 -2.89 -14.67 -3.21
CA MET A 318 -2.85 -16.09 -3.56
C MET A 318 -4.11 -16.61 -4.27
N PRO A 319 -5.35 -16.28 -3.88
CA PRO A 319 -6.53 -16.72 -4.61
C PRO A 319 -6.55 -16.30 -6.09
N TYR A 320 -5.98 -15.13 -6.39
CA TYR A 320 -5.86 -14.61 -7.75
C TYR A 320 -4.67 -15.21 -8.49
N VAL A 321 -3.52 -15.37 -7.80
CA VAL A 321 -2.34 -16.06 -8.35
C VAL A 321 -2.69 -17.46 -8.82
N LEU A 322 -3.44 -18.23 -8.03
CA LEU A 322 -3.90 -19.57 -8.39
C LEU A 322 -4.80 -19.55 -9.63
N LYS A 323 -5.73 -18.59 -9.73
CA LYS A 323 -6.58 -18.45 -10.93
C LYS A 323 -5.74 -18.14 -12.17
N LEU A 324 -4.77 -17.25 -12.05
CA LEU A 324 -3.86 -16.89 -13.14
C LEU A 324 -2.98 -18.07 -13.55
N ALA A 325 -2.41 -18.79 -12.58
CA ALA A 325 -1.56 -19.94 -12.83
C ALA A 325 -2.32 -21.11 -13.48
N ASP A 326 -3.53 -21.42 -12.98
CA ASP A 326 -4.36 -22.54 -13.45
C ASP A 326 -4.94 -22.29 -14.85
N ARG A 327 -5.31 -21.04 -15.18
CA ARG A 327 -6.15 -20.73 -16.36
C ARG A 327 -5.48 -19.82 -17.39
N GLY A 328 -4.37 -19.19 -17.04
CA GLY A 328 -3.83 -18.06 -17.77
C GLY A 328 -4.65 -16.78 -17.56
N TRP A 329 -4.07 -15.63 -17.89
CA TRP A 329 -4.65 -14.31 -17.59
C TRP A 329 -6.04 -14.10 -18.22
N LYS A 330 -6.22 -14.48 -19.51
CA LYS A 330 -7.48 -14.22 -20.23
C LYS A 330 -8.65 -14.97 -19.60
N ALA A 331 -8.53 -16.30 -19.45
CA ALA A 331 -9.61 -17.12 -18.87
C ALA A 331 -9.84 -16.81 -17.37
N ALA A 332 -8.79 -16.40 -16.64
CA ALA A 332 -8.94 -15.95 -15.26
C ALA A 332 -9.73 -14.65 -15.16
N CYS A 333 -9.44 -13.66 -16.01
CA CYS A 333 -10.18 -12.39 -16.06
C CYS A 333 -11.63 -12.58 -16.57
N GLN A 334 -11.87 -13.46 -17.54
CA GLN A 334 -13.23 -13.79 -17.99
C GLN A 334 -14.07 -14.40 -16.86
N ALA A 335 -13.48 -15.20 -16.00
CA ALA A 335 -14.16 -15.87 -14.89
C ALA A 335 -14.29 -15.01 -13.63
N ASP A 336 -13.51 -13.94 -13.51
CA ASP A 336 -13.46 -13.08 -12.32
C ASP A 336 -13.44 -11.59 -12.72
N SER A 337 -14.61 -10.97 -12.62
CA SER A 337 -14.79 -9.55 -12.97
C SER A 337 -13.99 -8.61 -12.09
N ALA A 338 -13.65 -9.00 -10.85
CA ALA A 338 -12.78 -8.19 -9.99
C ALA A 338 -11.34 -8.19 -10.52
N LEU A 339 -10.83 -9.37 -10.90
CA LEU A 339 -9.50 -9.53 -11.49
C LEU A 339 -9.41 -8.81 -12.84
N ALA A 340 -10.48 -8.86 -13.66
CA ALA A 340 -10.54 -8.18 -14.95
C ALA A 340 -10.32 -6.66 -14.84
N LYS A 341 -10.76 -6.02 -13.76
CA LYS A 341 -10.50 -4.60 -13.49
C LYS A 341 -9.03 -4.30 -13.18
N GLY A 342 -8.26 -5.32 -12.82
CA GLY A 342 -6.81 -5.22 -12.63
C GLY A 342 -6.03 -5.13 -13.93
N LEU A 343 -6.60 -5.57 -15.06
CA LEU A 343 -5.93 -5.64 -16.35
C LEU A 343 -5.54 -4.23 -16.82
N SER A 344 -4.24 -4.00 -16.96
CA SER A 344 -3.68 -2.65 -17.18
C SER A 344 -3.03 -2.48 -18.54
N THR A 345 -2.27 -3.46 -19.04
CA THR A 345 -1.67 -3.46 -20.38
C THR A 345 -1.73 -4.84 -21.02
N HIS A 346 -1.81 -4.91 -22.35
CA HIS A 346 -1.70 -6.13 -23.14
C HIS A 346 -1.29 -5.79 -24.56
N GLU A 347 -0.27 -6.47 -25.13
CA GLU A 347 0.20 -6.34 -26.52
C GLU A 347 0.29 -4.87 -26.99
N GLY A 348 0.92 -4.03 -26.18
CA GLY A 348 1.10 -2.60 -26.49
C GLY A 348 -0.12 -1.70 -26.28
N SER A 349 -1.24 -2.26 -25.83
CA SER A 349 -2.47 -1.50 -25.54
C SER A 349 -2.59 -1.17 -24.06
N LEU A 350 -3.01 0.07 -23.74
CA LEU A 350 -3.34 0.52 -22.39
C LEU A 350 -4.82 0.25 -22.11
N LEU A 351 -5.10 -0.52 -21.06
CA LEU A 351 -6.42 -1.05 -20.73
C LEU A 351 -7.04 -0.43 -19.48
N SER A 352 -6.39 0.58 -18.91
CA SER A 352 -6.88 1.35 -17.78
C SER A 352 -7.30 2.75 -18.25
N GLU A 353 -8.61 3.02 -18.23
CA GLU A 353 -9.17 4.30 -18.65
C GLU A 353 -8.61 5.49 -17.84
N GLN A 354 -8.49 5.28 -16.50
CA GLN A 354 -7.98 6.32 -15.62
C GLN A 354 -6.51 6.64 -15.91
N VAL A 355 -5.66 5.62 -16.11
CA VAL A 355 -4.24 5.83 -16.44
C VAL A 355 -4.10 6.53 -17.81
N ALA A 356 -4.94 6.14 -18.78
CA ALA A 356 -4.97 6.77 -20.10
C ALA A 356 -5.32 8.25 -20.00
N ALA A 357 -6.32 8.61 -19.21
CA ALA A 357 -6.70 10.00 -18.96
C ALA A 357 -5.61 10.80 -18.25
N ASP A 358 -4.97 10.23 -17.23
CA ASP A 358 -3.93 10.90 -16.43
C ASP A 358 -2.64 11.15 -17.23
N LEU A 359 -2.31 10.27 -18.19
CA LEU A 359 -1.08 10.33 -18.98
C LEU A 359 -1.29 10.86 -20.42
N ASP A 360 -2.53 11.21 -20.79
CA ASP A 360 -2.92 11.61 -22.15
C ASP A 360 -2.51 10.56 -23.21
N LEU A 361 -2.85 9.28 -22.93
CA LEU A 361 -2.55 8.14 -23.80
C LEU A 361 -3.85 7.52 -24.35
N PRO A 362 -3.78 6.81 -25.50
CA PRO A 362 -4.92 6.07 -26.03
C PRO A 362 -5.39 4.97 -25.07
N PHE A 363 -6.71 4.87 -24.89
CA PHE A 363 -7.36 3.80 -24.12
C PHE A 363 -7.94 2.74 -25.05
N THR A 364 -7.80 1.48 -24.68
CA THR A 364 -8.45 0.33 -25.31
C THR A 364 -9.34 -0.37 -24.28
N ASP A 365 -10.63 -0.54 -24.60
CA ASP A 365 -11.56 -1.21 -23.70
C ASP A 365 -11.20 -2.70 -23.53
N PRO A 366 -10.88 -3.17 -22.32
CA PRO A 366 -10.56 -4.57 -22.06
C PRO A 366 -11.71 -5.53 -22.37
N ALA A 367 -12.96 -5.08 -22.42
CA ALA A 367 -14.11 -5.90 -22.78
C ALA A 367 -13.97 -6.54 -24.16
N ALA A 368 -13.34 -5.85 -25.11
CA ALA A 368 -13.08 -6.38 -26.45
C ALA A 368 -12.08 -7.55 -26.46
N LEU A 369 -11.15 -7.58 -25.50
CA LEU A 369 -10.15 -8.65 -25.36
C LEU A 369 -10.71 -9.84 -24.58
N LEU A 370 -11.67 -9.60 -23.72
CA LEU A 370 -12.28 -10.61 -22.84
C LEU A 370 -13.55 -11.25 -23.44
N ALA A 371 -13.99 -10.80 -24.59
CA ALA A 371 -15.13 -11.35 -25.32
C ALA A 371 -14.92 -12.78 -25.85
#